data_0a1967bd09aea70aef2fe8016d722374
#
_entry.id   0a1967bd09aea70aef2fe8016d722374
#
_cell.length_a   1.000
_cell.length_b   1.000
_cell.length_c   1.000
_cell.angle_alpha   90.00
_cell.angle_beta   90.00
_cell.angle_gamma   90.00
#
_symmetry.space_group_name_H-M   'P 1'
#
loop_
_entity.id
_entity.type
_entity.pdbx_description
1 polymer ?
#
loop_
_entity_poly.entity_id
_entity_poly.type
_entity_poly.pdbx_seq_one_letter_code
_entity_poly.pdbx_strand_id
1 'polypeptide(L)'
;MFGLEKPAGQQEPGRSGGFPNMASVGDFNVLSSSIPATKVELSVSCRNLLDRDTFSKSDPICVLYTQAIGNKEWREFGRTEVIDNTLNPDFVRKFIMDYFFEERENLRFDFYDVDSKSPNLSKHDFLGQMFCTLGEIVGSQGSRLEKSIVIRF
;
A
#
# COMPACT_ATOMS: atom_id res chain seq x y z
N MET A 1 -6.68 3.15 14.55
CA MET A 1 -5.58 2.23 14.23
C MET A 1 -5.74 1.75 12.80
N PHE A 2 -4.64 1.54 12.14
CA PHE A 2 -4.62 1.21 10.72
C PHE A 2 -3.74 -0.03 10.51
N GLY A 3 -4.21 -0.96 9.68
CA GLY A 3 -3.47 -2.18 9.40
C GLY A 3 -3.29 -2.42 7.91
N LEU A 4 -2.10 -2.89 7.54
CA LEU A 4 -1.77 -3.33 6.20
C LEU A 4 -1.36 -4.80 6.26
N GLU A 5 -1.88 -5.58 5.36
CA GLU A 5 -1.59 -7.01 5.32
C GLU A 5 -1.14 -7.43 3.93
N LYS A 6 -0.19 -8.34 3.93
CA LYS A 6 0.16 -9.11 2.75
C LYS A 6 -0.59 -10.44 2.84
N PRO A 7 -1.30 -10.88 1.79
CA PRO A 7 -2.04 -12.13 1.85
C PRO A 7 -1.13 -13.31 2.17
N ALA A 8 -1.65 -14.22 2.98
CA ALA A 8 -0.99 -15.48 3.24
C ALA A 8 -0.91 -16.31 1.95
N GLY A 9 0.19 -17.02 1.77
CA GLY A 9 0.35 -17.89 0.61
C GLY A 9 0.93 -17.22 -0.62
N GLN A 10 1.26 -15.96 -0.55
CA GLN A 10 2.03 -15.32 -1.61
C GLN A 10 3.38 -16.01 -1.74
N GLN A 11 3.62 -16.59 -2.89
CA GLN A 11 4.87 -17.28 -3.16
C GLN A 11 5.79 -16.41 -4.00
N GLU A 12 7.06 -16.52 -3.73
CA GLU A 12 8.04 -15.85 -4.54
C GLU A 12 8.14 -16.54 -5.90
N PRO A 13 8.02 -15.80 -6.97
CA PRO A 13 8.16 -16.38 -8.29
C PRO A 13 9.61 -16.77 -8.57
N GLY A 14 9.80 -17.80 -9.35
CA GLY A 14 11.08 -18.12 -9.94
C GLY A 14 12.15 -18.65 -9.01
N ARG A 15 11.79 -19.14 -7.85
CA ARG A 15 12.77 -19.68 -6.91
C ARG A 15 13.21 -21.07 -7.20
N SER A 16 12.47 -21.78 -7.99
CA SER A 16 12.85 -23.13 -8.31
C SER A 16 14.03 -23.12 -9.27
N GLY A 17 15.04 -23.79 -8.95
CA GLY A 17 16.08 -24.36 -9.76
C GLY A 17 16.63 -23.66 -11.00
N GLY A 18 16.11 -22.52 -11.36
CA GLY A 18 16.60 -21.81 -12.54
C GLY A 18 17.96 -21.17 -12.35
N PHE A 19 18.30 -20.88 -11.11
CA PHE A 19 19.51 -20.17 -10.79
C PHE A 19 20.79 -21.00 -10.86
N PRO A 20 20.79 -22.31 -10.57
CA PRO A 20 22.03 -23.08 -10.63
C PRO A 20 22.68 -23.07 -12.01
N ASN A 21 21.92 -22.81 -13.05
CA ASN A 21 22.47 -22.80 -14.41
C ASN A 21 23.11 -21.47 -14.81
N MET A 22 23.25 -20.61 -13.86
CA MET A 22 23.70 -19.25 -14.13
C MET A 22 25.14 -19.01 -13.80
N ALA A 23 25.94 -20.00 -13.97
CA ALA A 23 27.36 -19.90 -13.73
C ALA A 23 28.08 -19.08 -14.78
N SER A 24 27.46 -18.79 -15.90
CA SER A 24 28.11 -18.04 -16.95
C SER A 24 28.16 -16.55 -16.64
N VAL A 25 29.31 -15.95 -16.85
CA VAL A 25 29.55 -14.54 -16.53
C VAL A 25 28.67 -13.62 -17.38
N GLY A 26 28.42 -14.01 -18.62
CA GLY A 26 27.53 -13.24 -19.48
C GLY A 26 26.13 -13.18 -18.98
N ASP A 27 25.68 -14.26 -18.36
CA ASP A 27 24.34 -14.33 -17.81
C ASP A 27 24.21 -13.58 -16.47
N PHE A 28 25.30 -13.37 -15.78
CA PHE A 28 25.28 -12.70 -14.49
C PHE A 28 24.72 -11.29 -14.59
N ASN A 29 25.11 -10.52 -15.59
CA ASN A 29 24.58 -9.17 -15.76
C ASN A 29 23.12 -9.17 -16.16
N VAL A 30 22.70 -10.11 -16.95
CA VAL A 30 21.30 -10.29 -17.31
C VAL A 30 20.50 -10.66 -16.08
N LEU A 31 21.07 -11.48 -15.22
CA LEU A 31 20.43 -11.89 -13.98
C LEU A 31 20.19 -10.76 -13.01
N SER A 32 21.16 -9.89 -12.82
CA SER A 32 20.98 -8.75 -11.92
C SER A 32 19.92 -7.79 -12.45
N SER A 33 19.70 -7.76 -13.75
CA SER A 33 18.62 -6.97 -14.33
C SER A 33 17.29 -7.74 -14.43
N SER A 34 17.34 -9.06 -14.26
CA SER A 34 16.17 -9.92 -14.40
C SER A 34 15.72 -10.59 -13.11
N ILE A 35 16.22 -10.11 -11.95
CA ILE A 35 15.73 -10.60 -10.68
C ILE A 35 14.22 -10.36 -10.63
N PRO A 36 13.41 -11.42 -10.54
CA PRO A 36 11.98 -11.24 -10.56
C PRO A 36 11.50 -10.55 -9.29
N ALA A 37 10.64 -9.58 -9.48
CA ALA A 37 9.95 -8.97 -8.36
C ALA A 37 8.99 -9.98 -7.73
N THR A 38 8.81 -9.87 -6.42
CA THR A 38 7.74 -10.58 -5.74
C THR A 38 6.48 -9.73 -5.86
N LYS A 39 5.39 -10.33 -6.36
CA LYS A 39 4.08 -9.68 -6.33
C LYS A 39 3.55 -9.69 -4.91
N VAL A 40 3.15 -8.53 -4.43
CA VAL A 40 2.50 -8.41 -3.14
C VAL A 40 1.12 -7.80 -3.31
N GLU A 41 0.17 -8.27 -2.52
CA GLU A 41 -1.16 -7.71 -2.45
C GLU A 41 -1.32 -7.06 -1.08
N LEU A 42 -1.65 -5.78 -1.06
CA LEU A 42 -1.86 -5.03 0.16
C LEU A 42 -3.34 -4.90 0.45
N SER A 43 -3.77 -5.45 1.56
CA SER A 43 -5.12 -5.23 2.09
C SER A 43 -5.06 -4.15 3.14
N VAL A 44 -5.99 -3.22 3.10
CA VAL A 44 -6.03 -2.07 3.99
C VAL A 44 -7.27 -2.14 4.86
N SER A 45 -7.09 -1.92 6.15
CA SER A 45 -8.20 -1.75 7.08
C SER A 45 -7.88 -0.66 8.08
N CYS A 46 -8.91 -0.04 8.60
CA CYS A 46 -8.78 1.02 9.61
C CYS A 46 -9.64 0.72 10.81
N ARG A 47 -9.27 1.32 11.93
CA ARG A 47 -10.07 1.28 13.14
C ARG A 47 -10.07 2.66 13.77
N ASN A 48 -11.25 3.10 14.19
CA ASN A 48 -11.44 4.38 14.89
C ASN A 48 -10.99 5.58 14.06
N LEU A 49 -11.43 5.64 12.81
CA LEU A 49 -11.22 6.81 11.97
C LEU A 49 -11.91 8.03 12.61
N LEU A 50 -11.35 9.21 12.34
CA LEU A 50 -11.94 10.45 12.81
C LEU A 50 -13.35 10.60 12.25
N ASP A 51 -14.30 10.91 13.14
CA ASP A 51 -15.68 11.19 12.75
C ASP A 51 -15.85 12.69 12.60
N ARG A 52 -16.01 13.16 11.37
CA ARG A 52 -16.23 14.57 11.07
C ARG A 52 -17.69 14.93 10.87
N ASP A 53 -18.54 13.93 10.76
CA ASP A 53 -19.96 14.13 10.52
C ASP A 53 -20.74 14.15 11.82
N THR A 54 -21.68 15.07 11.94
CA THR A 54 -22.51 15.20 13.14
C THR A 54 -23.63 14.17 13.17
N PHE A 55 -24.14 13.77 12.00
CA PHE A 55 -25.34 12.95 11.89
C PHE A 55 -25.10 11.55 11.33
N SER A 56 -23.95 11.31 10.76
CA SER A 56 -23.61 10.01 10.18
C SER A 56 -22.12 9.75 10.36
N LYS A 57 -21.73 8.50 10.23
CA LYS A 57 -20.31 8.14 10.19
C LYS A 57 -19.74 8.47 8.82
N SER A 58 -18.42 8.53 8.77
CA SER A 58 -17.71 8.80 7.51
C SER A 58 -17.94 7.71 6.48
N ASP A 59 -17.78 8.08 5.21
CA ASP A 59 -17.76 7.16 4.07
C ASP A 59 -16.33 7.08 3.55
N PRO A 60 -15.46 6.26 4.18
CA PRO A 60 -14.04 6.33 3.92
C PRO A 60 -13.60 5.70 2.60
N ILE A 61 -12.59 6.32 2.01
CA ILE A 61 -11.81 5.80 0.90
C ILE A 61 -10.33 5.87 1.27
N CYS A 62 -9.54 4.94 0.77
CA CYS A 62 -8.08 4.96 0.90
C CYS A 62 -7.44 5.23 -0.45
N VAL A 63 -6.53 6.18 -0.49
CA VAL A 63 -5.73 6.49 -1.68
C VAL A 63 -4.27 6.20 -1.38
N LEU A 64 -3.66 5.35 -2.19
CA LEU A 64 -2.25 5.00 -2.05
C LEU A 64 -1.41 5.84 -3.00
N TYR A 65 -0.38 6.46 -2.43
CA TYR A 65 0.65 7.17 -3.18
C TYR A 65 2.00 6.48 -3.00
N THR A 66 2.80 6.51 -4.04
CA THR A 66 4.15 5.97 -4.02
C THR A 66 5.17 7.05 -4.33
N GLN A 67 6.39 6.85 -3.80
CA GLN A 67 7.51 7.73 -4.04
C GLN A 67 8.77 6.88 -4.18
N ALA A 68 9.40 6.94 -5.36
CA ALA A 68 10.64 6.23 -5.61
C ALA A 68 11.82 6.91 -4.91
N ILE A 69 12.89 6.15 -4.68
CA ILE A 69 14.13 6.69 -4.11
C ILE A 69 14.67 7.80 -5.01
N GLY A 70 15.05 8.91 -4.36
CA GLY A 70 15.62 10.05 -5.08
C GLY A 70 14.58 10.94 -5.76
N ASN A 71 13.32 10.58 -5.71
CA ASN A 71 12.22 11.37 -6.23
C ASN A 71 11.43 11.96 -5.07
N LYS A 72 11.19 13.25 -5.10
CA LYS A 72 10.43 13.93 -4.05
C LYS A 72 8.93 13.95 -4.31
N GLU A 73 8.53 13.56 -5.51
CA GLU A 73 7.12 13.59 -5.89
C GLU A 73 6.38 12.32 -5.48
N TRP A 74 5.22 12.52 -4.89
CA TRP A 74 4.29 11.46 -4.62
C TRP A 74 3.38 11.28 -5.83
N ARG A 75 3.23 10.03 -6.28
CA ARG A 75 2.35 9.69 -7.38
C ARG A 75 1.23 8.81 -6.89
N GLU A 76 0.02 9.11 -7.29
CA GLU A 76 -1.12 8.27 -6.96
C GLU A 76 -0.96 6.91 -7.64
N PHE A 77 -0.94 5.86 -6.84
CA PHE A 77 -0.88 4.49 -7.31
C PHE A 77 -2.27 3.92 -7.58
N GLY A 78 -3.21 4.19 -6.68
CA GLY A 78 -4.57 3.71 -6.82
C GLY A 78 -5.44 4.09 -5.64
N ARG A 79 -6.70 3.71 -5.73
CA ARG A 79 -7.72 3.99 -4.71
C ARG A 79 -8.50 2.72 -4.40
N THR A 80 -8.95 2.61 -3.18
CA THR A 80 -9.91 1.58 -2.80
C THR A 80 -11.33 2.01 -3.23
N GLU A 81 -12.27 1.12 -2.98
CA GLU A 81 -13.69 1.49 -3.01
C GLU A 81 -14.04 2.39 -1.82
N VAL A 82 -15.17 3.06 -1.90
CA VAL A 82 -15.76 3.80 -0.78
C VAL A 82 -16.61 2.82 0.02
N ILE A 83 -16.46 2.84 1.34
CA ILE A 83 -17.31 2.05 2.23
C ILE A 83 -18.21 3.02 2.98
N ASP A 84 -19.51 2.82 2.88
CA ASP A 84 -20.46 3.77 3.44
C ASP A 84 -20.59 3.61 4.96
N ASN A 85 -20.67 4.74 5.63
CA ASN A 85 -21.12 4.86 7.02
C ASN A 85 -20.35 3.97 8.01
N THR A 86 -19.03 4.09 8.02
CA THR A 86 -18.17 3.34 8.95
C THR A 86 -16.93 4.12 9.35
N LEU A 87 -16.50 3.94 10.58
CA LEU A 87 -15.21 4.43 11.07
C LEU A 87 -14.16 3.29 11.13
N ASN A 88 -14.56 2.08 10.77
CA ASN A 88 -13.74 0.89 10.86
C ASN A 88 -13.79 0.10 9.53
N PRO A 89 -13.38 0.71 8.40
CA PRO A 89 -13.50 0.06 7.11
C PRO A 89 -12.49 -1.09 6.96
N ASP A 90 -12.96 -2.18 6.38
CA ASP A 90 -12.12 -3.23 5.83
C ASP A 90 -12.26 -3.18 4.32
N PHE A 91 -11.29 -2.57 3.65
CA PHE A 91 -11.38 -2.38 2.21
C PHE A 91 -11.19 -3.71 1.48
N VAL A 92 -12.06 -3.96 0.51
CA VAL A 92 -12.04 -5.21 -0.28
C VAL A 92 -11.04 -5.10 -1.43
N ARG A 93 -10.97 -3.94 -2.07
CA ARG A 93 -10.02 -3.74 -3.15
C ARG A 93 -8.60 -3.68 -2.62
N LYS A 94 -7.75 -4.55 -3.13
CA LYS A 94 -6.34 -4.65 -2.74
C LYS A 94 -5.47 -3.88 -3.72
N PHE A 95 -4.32 -3.45 -3.23
CA PHE A 95 -3.28 -2.88 -4.09
C PHE A 95 -2.28 -3.98 -4.43
N ILE A 96 -2.06 -4.21 -5.72
CA ILE A 96 -1.12 -5.21 -6.20
C ILE A 96 0.12 -4.49 -6.68
N MET A 97 1.25 -4.80 -6.06
CA MET A 97 2.52 -4.11 -6.31
C MET A 97 3.65 -5.10 -6.53
N ASP A 98 4.65 -4.66 -7.29
CA ASP A 98 5.90 -5.39 -7.39
C ASP A 98 6.82 -4.97 -6.24
N TYR A 99 7.36 -5.94 -5.52
CA TYR A 99 8.33 -5.70 -4.48
C TYR A 99 9.71 -6.12 -4.96
N PHE A 100 10.64 -5.17 -4.96
CA PHE A 100 12.04 -5.38 -5.26
C PHE A 100 12.83 -5.26 -3.97
N PHE A 101 13.46 -6.32 -3.54
CA PHE A 101 14.16 -6.36 -2.25
C PHE A 101 15.18 -5.24 -2.08
N GLU A 102 15.86 -4.86 -3.15
CA GLU A 102 16.92 -3.86 -3.14
C GLU A 102 16.43 -2.43 -3.24
N GLU A 103 15.16 -2.22 -3.56
CA GLU A 103 14.59 -0.91 -3.74
C GLU A 103 13.81 -0.49 -2.51
N ARG A 104 14.00 0.77 -2.13
CA ARG A 104 13.19 1.38 -1.08
C ARG A 104 12.08 2.16 -1.75
N GLU A 105 10.86 1.71 -1.59
CA GLU A 105 9.70 2.40 -2.07
C GLU A 105 8.91 2.96 -0.90
N ASN A 106 8.75 4.27 -0.87
CA ASN A 106 7.96 4.94 0.14
C ASN A 106 6.49 4.90 -0.24
N LEU A 107 5.65 4.59 0.73
CA LEU A 107 4.22 4.53 0.58
C LEU A 107 3.55 5.55 1.48
N ARG A 108 2.49 6.17 0.97
CA ARG A 108 1.64 7.05 1.75
C ARG A 108 0.20 6.66 1.49
N PHE A 109 -0.53 6.39 2.56
CA PHE A 109 -1.95 6.08 2.50
C PHE A 109 -2.71 7.28 3.05
N ASP A 110 -3.52 7.88 2.20
CA ASP A 110 -4.38 9.01 2.56
C ASP A 110 -5.82 8.53 2.68
N PHE A 111 -6.50 8.97 3.72
CA PHE A 111 -7.88 8.58 3.97
C PHE A 111 -8.77 9.82 3.91
N TYR A 112 -9.89 9.67 3.22
CA TYR A 112 -10.87 10.74 3.03
C TYR A 112 -12.26 10.25 3.37
N ASP A 113 -13.09 11.17 3.87
CA ASP A 113 -14.54 11.00 3.93
C ASP A 113 -15.11 11.53 2.61
N VAL A 114 -15.77 10.67 1.87
CA VAL A 114 -16.27 11.00 0.54
C VAL A 114 -17.60 11.70 0.64
N ASP A 115 -17.66 12.98 0.21
CA ASP A 115 -18.84 13.83 0.32
C ASP A 115 -19.61 13.98 -0.98
N SER A 116 -19.05 13.51 -2.08
CA SER A 116 -19.70 13.64 -3.39
C SER A 116 -19.18 12.57 -4.35
N LYS A 117 -19.76 12.51 -5.55
CA LYS A 117 -19.31 11.58 -6.59
C LYS A 117 -18.09 12.08 -7.36
N SER A 118 -17.58 13.26 -7.03
CA SER A 118 -16.42 13.83 -7.71
C SER A 118 -15.16 12.98 -7.44
N PRO A 119 -14.33 12.70 -8.44
CA PRO A 119 -13.03 12.07 -8.23
C PRO A 119 -11.99 13.02 -7.67
N ASN A 120 -12.30 14.31 -7.56
CA ASN A 120 -11.38 15.30 -7.04
C ASN A 120 -11.32 15.24 -5.53
N LEU A 121 -10.16 14.83 -5.00
CA LEU A 121 -9.97 14.65 -3.54
C LEU A 121 -10.14 15.95 -2.76
N SER A 122 -9.96 17.11 -3.39
CA SER A 122 -10.20 18.39 -2.72
C SER A 122 -11.66 18.62 -2.37
N LYS A 123 -12.58 17.83 -2.92
CA LYS A 123 -14.03 17.89 -2.64
C LYS A 123 -14.41 17.01 -1.44
N HIS A 124 -13.46 16.32 -0.84
CA HIS A 124 -13.71 15.39 0.25
C HIS A 124 -12.94 15.81 1.50
N ASP A 125 -13.40 15.35 2.66
CA ASP A 125 -12.78 15.67 3.92
C ASP A 125 -11.60 14.75 4.22
N PHE A 126 -10.44 15.34 4.46
CA PHE A 126 -9.24 14.58 4.79
C PHE A 126 -9.35 14.02 6.21
N LEU A 127 -9.14 12.71 6.36
CA LEU A 127 -9.21 12.02 7.65
C LEU A 127 -7.84 11.71 8.24
N GLY A 128 -6.80 11.72 7.44
CA GLY A 128 -5.45 11.46 7.92
C GLY A 128 -4.58 10.69 6.94
N GLN A 129 -3.32 10.52 7.32
CA GLN A 129 -2.30 9.84 6.49
C GLN A 129 -1.51 8.84 7.31
N MET A 130 -0.96 7.86 6.61
CA MET A 130 0.01 6.94 7.18
C MET A 130 1.17 6.76 6.20
N PHE A 131 2.38 6.79 6.71
CA PHE A 131 3.61 6.64 5.93
C PHE A 131 4.32 5.36 6.33
N CYS A 132 4.79 4.62 5.35
CA CYS A 132 5.66 3.46 5.56
C CYS A 132 6.46 3.18 4.30
N THR A 133 7.27 2.13 4.35
CA THR A 133 7.88 1.58 3.14
C THR A 133 7.27 0.22 2.83
N LEU A 134 7.33 -0.18 1.57
CA LEU A 134 6.86 -1.52 1.20
C LEU A 134 7.66 -2.61 1.94
N GLY A 135 8.96 -2.40 2.12
CA GLY A 135 9.81 -3.31 2.87
C GLY A 135 9.39 -3.49 4.32
N GLU A 136 8.90 -2.43 4.97
CA GLU A 136 8.38 -2.53 6.34
C GLU A 136 7.17 -3.47 6.41
N ILE A 137 6.29 -3.40 5.42
CA ILE A 137 5.11 -4.26 5.39
C ILE A 137 5.52 -5.71 5.16
N VAL A 138 6.36 -5.94 4.15
CA VAL A 138 6.81 -7.29 3.79
C VAL A 138 7.60 -7.93 4.93
N GLY A 139 8.44 -7.14 5.61
CA GLY A 139 9.30 -7.61 6.69
C GLY A 139 8.64 -7.66 8.05
N SER A 140 7.42 -7.17 8.20
CA SER A 140 6.74 -7.18 9.49
C SER A 140 6.28 -8.57 9.88
N GLN A 141 6.13 -8.80 11.18
CA GLN A 141 5.70 -10.08 11.71
C GLN A 141 4.31 -10.43 11.19
N GLY A 142 4.18 -11.63 10.63
CA GLY A 142 2.93 -12.06 10.01
C GLY A 142 2.56 -11.29 8.75
N SER A 143 3.53 -10.55 8.19
CA SER A 143 3.28 -9.67 7.03
C SER A 143 2.15 -8.67 7.28
N ARG A 144 2.06 -8.20 8.50
CA ARG A 144 1.05 -7.24 8.94
C ARG A 144 1.73 -6.07 9.65
N LEU A 145 1.47 -4.87 9.17
CA LEU A 145 1.96 -3.62 9.74
C LEU A 145 0.80 -2.82 10.29
N GLU A 146 0.92 -2.39 11.53
CA GLU A 146 -0.05 -1.51 12.18
C GLU A 146 0.64 -0.21 12.57
N LYS A 147 0.06 0.91 12.14
CA LYS A 147 0.54 2.24 12.48
C LYS A 147 -0.62 3.18 12.71
N SER A 148 -0.37 4.18 13.53
CA SER A 148 -1.35 5.25 13.76
C SER A 148 -1.45 6.16 12.55
N ILE A 149 -2.67 6.60 12.26
CA ILE A 149 -2.94 7.60 11.24
C ILE A 149 -2.60 8.97 11.81
N VAL A 150 -1.84 9.75 11.06
CA VAL A 150 -1.44 11.10 11.45
C VAL A 150 -2.38 12.10 10.78
N ILE A 151 -2.92 13.01 11.59
CA ILE A 151 -3.73 14.11 11.11
C ILE A 151 -2.86 15.36 11.14
N ARG A 152 -2.68 15.95 9.98
CA ARG A 152 -1.97 17.23 9.87
C ARG A 152 -2.96 18.34 9.58
N PHE A 153 -2.83 19.37 10.30
CA PHE A 153 -3.62 20.58 10.12
C PHE A 153 -2.82 21.64 9.38
#